data_f0b7557c9b15cc775a71160edf81444c
#
_entry.id   f0b7557c9b15cc775a71160edf81444c
#
_cell.length_a   1.000
_cell.length_b   1.000
_cell.length_c   1.000
_cell.angle_alpha   90.00
_cell.angle_beta   90.00
_cell.angle_gamma   90.00
#
_symmetry.space_group_name_H-M   'P 1'
#
loop_
_entity.id
_entity.type
_entity.pdbx_description
1 polymer ?
#
loop_
_entity_poly.entity_id
_entity_poly.type
_entity_poly.pdbx_seq_one_letter_code
_entity_poly.pdbx_strand_id
1 'polypeptide(L)'
;MYTSMIFIMIIIIIIMLVVTISLLKRKNWECFYIEDEILYIPSLFVAKIPLSDIRHIEFETFRSRGSYSGIIRVHQKNAKVIKRYFQTSKMAFFVSEQMVLAEIEKITPTLKKYYIPYSIKNN
;
A
#
# COMPACT_ATOMS: atom_id res chain seq x y z
N MET A 1 -32.19 -5.13 29.16
CA MET A 1 -32.27 -5.76 27.83
C MET A 1 -32.14 -4.74 26.70
N TYR A 2 -32.97 -3.72 26.64
CA TYR A 2 -32.88 -2.67 25.64
C TYR A 2 -31.59 -1.84 25.71
N THR A 3 -31.08 -1.63 26.91
CA THR A 3 -29.86 -0.84 27.15
C THR A 3 -28.64 -1.49 26.51
N SER A 4 -28.53 -2.83 26.53
CA SER A 4 -27.43 -3.58 25.94
C SER A 4 -27.46 -3.49 24.39
N MET A 5 -28.66 -3.54 23.79
CA MET A 5 -28.82 -3.40 22.33
C MET A 5 -28.44 -2.01 21.87
N ILE A 6 -28.83 -0.97 22.58
CA ILE A 6 -28.47 0.41 22.29
C ILE A 6 -26.96 0.59 22.38
N PHE A 7 -26.31 0.02 23.37
CA PHE A 7 -24.86 0.07 23.55
C PHE A 7 -24.13 -0.56 22.36
N ILE A 8 -24.57 -1.74 21.92
CA ILE A 8 -23.99 -2.45 20.78
C ILE A 8 -24.16 -1.64 19.51
N MET A 9 -25.35 -1.03 19.28
CA MET A 9 -25.60 -0.19 18.12
C MET A 9 -24.69 1.05 18.10
N ILE A 10 -24.49 1.69 19.23
CA ILE A 10 -23.61 2.86 19.35
C ILE A 10 -22.17 2.46 19.02
N ILE A 11 -21.68 1.33 19.51
CA ILE A 11 -20.34 0.83 19.24
C ILE A 11 -20.16 0.57 17.73
N ILE A 12 -21.14 -0.06 17.08
CA ILE A 12 -21.11 -0.34 15.65
C ILE A 12 -21.04 0.97 14.85
N ILE A 13 -21.86 1.97 15.21
CA ILE A 13 -21.87 3.28 14.55
C ILE A 13 -20.50 3.97 14.70
N ILE A 14 -19.90 3.93 15.87
CA ILE A 14 -18.59 4.52 16.13
C ILE A 14 -17.53 3.84 15.28
N ILE A 15 -17.53 2.50 15.20
CA ILE A 15 -16.60 1.74 14.37
C ILE A 15 -16.76 2.10 12.90
N MET A 16 -18.00 2.19 12.40
CA MET A 16 -18.27 2.58 11.01
C MET A 16 -17.79 3.99 10.71
N LEU A 17 -18.00 4.93 11.64
CA LEU A 17 -17.51 6.31 11.48
C LEU A 17 -15.98 6.36 11.44
N VAL A 18 -15.29 5.65 12.31
CA VAL A 18 -13.84 5.61 12.34
C VAL A 18 -13.30 5.02 11.04
N VAL A 19 -13.87 3.93 10.55
CA VAL A 19 -13.47 3.32 9.28
C VAL A 19 -13.71 4.28 8.12
N THR A 20 -14.87 4.94 8.06
CA THR A 20 -15.20 5.88 7.01
C THR A 20 -14.24 7.07 7.01
N ILE A 21 -13.93 7.65 8.16
CA ILE A 21 -12.99 8.76 8.28
C ILE A 21 -11.59 8.32 7.85
N SER A 22 -11.16 7.11 8.24
CA SER A 22 -9.87 6.56 7.82
C SER A 22 -9.77 6.39 6.32
N LEU A 23 -10.85 5.93 5.68
CA LEU A 23 -10.91 5.80 4.22
C LEU A 23 -10.90 7.15 3.52
N LEU A 24 -11.61 8.15 4.05
CA LEU A 24 -11.64 9.49 3.47
C LEU A 24 -10.29 10.21 3.58
N LYS A 25 -9.51 9.92 4.60
CA LYS A 25 -8.16 10.47 4.76
C LYS A 25 -7.14 9.82 3.82
N ARG A 26 -7.51 8.72 3.18
CA ARG A 26 -6.64 8.04 2.23
C ARG A 26 -6.46 8.94 1.01
N LYS A 27 -5.22 9.35 0.77
CA LYS A 27 -4.90 10.21 -0.36
C LYS A 27 -4.84 9.36 -1.63
N ASN A 28 -5.72 9.67 -2.60
CA ASN A 28 -5.70 9.14 -3.98
C ASN A 28 -5.84 7.62 -4.16
N TRP A 29 -6.16 6.84 -3.13
CA TRP A 29 -6.31 5.37 -3.23
C TRP A 29 -5.13 4.67 -3.91
N GLU A 30 -3.96 5.31 -3.89
CA GLU A 30 -2.75 4.75 -4.48
C GLU A 30 -2.27 3.52 -3.69
N CYS A 31 -1.63 2.57 -4.39
CA CYS A 31 -1.01 1.41 -3.73
C CYS A 31 0.13 1.84 -2.82
N PHE A 32 0.88 2.86 -3.25
CA PHE A 32 1.94 3.49 -2.48
C PHE A 32 2.20 4.88 -3.10
N TYR A 33 2.74 5.78 -2.31
CA TYR A 33 3.10 7.11 -2.78
C TYR A 33 4.21 7.70 -1.91
N ILE A 34 4.89 8.71 -2.45
CA ILE A 34 5.97 9.42 -1.75
C ILE A 34 5.55 10.87 -1.58
N GLU A 35 5.60 11.35 -0.35
CA GLU A 35 5.28 12.74 0.00
C GLU A 35 6.20 13.20 1.12
N ASP A 36 6.77 14.40 0.99
CA ASP A 36 7.68 14.98 1.99
C ASP A 36 8.86 14.05 2.34
N GLU A 37 9.41 13.38 1.33
CA GLU A 37 10.52 12.43 1.47
C GLU A 37 10.19 11.23 2.35
N ILE A 38 8.91 10.85 2.42
CA ILE A 38 8.44 9.68 3.14
C ILE A 38 7.67 8.80 2.18
N LEU A 39 7.99 7.50 2.16
CA LEU A 39 7.22 6.50 1.43
C LEU A 39 6.04 6.06 2.28
N TYR A 40 4.84 6.19 1.73
CA TYR A 40 3.61 5.72 2.36
C TYR A 40 3.09 4.51 1.61
N ILE A 41 2.80 3.45 2.33
CA ILE A 41 2.15 2.25 1.78
C ILE A 41 0.79 2.13 2.48
N PRO A 42 -0.30 2.59 1.84
CA PRO A 42 -1.63 2.51 2.43
C PRO A 42 -2.06 1.05 2.60
N SER A 43 -2.52 0.73 3.78
CA SER A 43 -3.08 -0.57 4.13
C SER A 43 -3.97 -0.35 5.35
N LEU A 44 -4.46 -1.40 5.99
CA LEU A 44 -5.18 -1.26 7.25
C LEU A 44 -4.33 -0.47 8.27
N PHE A 45 -3.02 -0.76 8.29
CA PHE A 45 -2.04 0.04 9.03
C PHE A 45 -1.08 0.66 8.03
N VAL A 46 -1.12 1.98 7.88
CA VAL A 46 -0.27 2.68 6.91
C VAL A 46 1.19 2.56 7.32
N ALA A 47 2.02 2.03 6.42
CA ALA A 47 3.45 2.02 6.62
C ALA A 47 4.03 3.36 6.17
N LYS A 48 4.82 4.00 7.04
CA LYS A 48 5.50 5.27 6.75
C LYS A 48 6.99 5.04 6.91
N ILE A 49 7.73 5.18 5.82
CA ILE A 49 9.17 4.91 5.83
C ILE A 49 9.89 6.13 5.26
N PRO A 50 10.71 6.83 6.06
CA PRO A 50 11.52 7.92 5.51
C PRO A 50 12.45 7.41 4.42
N LEU A 51 12.57 8.14 3.32
CA LEU A 51 13.44 7.73 2.21
C LEU A 51 14.89 7.58 2.65
N SER A 52 15.33 8.34 3.64
CA SER A 52 16.68 8.25 4.19
C SER A 52 16.96 6.90 4.89
N ASP A 53 15.92 6.19 5.31
CA ASP A 53 16.03 4.88 5.98
C ASP A 53 15.94 3.71 5.01
N ILE A 54 15.68 3.97 3.74
CA ILE A 54 15.53 2.93 2.73
C ILE A 54 16.88 2.59 2.12
N ARG A 55 17.23 1.31 2.17
CA ARG A 55 18.44 0.79 1.53
C ARG A 55 18.17 0.44 0.07
N HIS A 56 17.12 -0.34 -0.20
CA HIS A 56 16.64 -0.63 -1.55
C HIS A 56 15.22 -1.16 -1.50
N ILE A 57 14.55 -1.15 -2.64
CA ILE A 57 13.17 -1.62 -2.77
C ILE A 57 13.13 -2.73 -3.81
N GLU A 58 12.46 -3.84 -3.48
CA GLU A 58 12.20 -4.93 -4.42
C GLU A 58 10.71 -4.97 -4.75
N PHE A 59 10.41 -5.03 -6.03
CA PHE A 59 9.06 -5.27 -6.52
C PHE A 59 9.02 -6.66 -7.14
N GLU A 60 7.96 -7.40 -6.88
CA GLU A 60 7.74 -8.71 -7.48
C GLU A 60 6.31 -8.80 -7.98
N THR A 61 6.11 -9.34 -9.18
CA THR A 61 4.79 -9.62 -9.72
C THR A 61 4.54 -11.12 -9.71
N PHE A 62 3.32 -11.52 -9.42
CA PHE A 62 2.93 -12.93 -9.46
C PHE A 62 1.47 -13.07 -9.88
N ARG A 63 1.14 -14.24 -10.42
CA ARG A 63 -0.21 -14.56 -10.85
C ARG A 63 -0.88 -15.46 -9.81
N SER A 64 -2.13 -15.13 -9.47
CA SER A 64 -2.95 -15.92 -8.57
C SER A 64 -4.41 -15.91 -9.06
N ARG A 65 -4.97 -17.07 -9.31
CA ARG A 65 -6.38 -17.25 -9.72
C ARG A 65 -6.78 -16.38 -10.91
N GLY A 66 -5.91 -16.28 -11.93
CA GLY A 66 -6.20 -15.51 -13.14
C GLY A 66 -5.97 -14.01 -13.02
N SER A 67 -5.58 -13.51 -11.85
CA SER A 67 -5.24 -12.13 -11.61
C SER A 67 -3.79 -11.99 -11.22
N TYR A 68 -3.18 -10.84 -11.54
CA TYR A 68 -1.83 -10.51 -11.09
C TYR A 68 -1.87 -9.66 -9.84
N SER A 69 -0.89 -9.86 -8.99
CA SER A 69 -0.66 -9.07 -7.80
C SER A 69 0.81 -8.70 -7.72
N GLY A 70 1.12 -7.71 -6.92
CA GLY A 70 2.48 -7.31 -6.68
C GLY A 70 2.84 -7.43 -5.21
N ILE A 71 4.13 -7.53 -4.97
CA ILE A 71 4.71 -7.47 -3.63
C ILE A 71 5.75 -6.36 -3.65
N ILE A 72 5.70 -5.48 -2.67
CA ILE A 72 6.75 -4.50 -2.43
C ILE A 72 7.48 -4.89 -1.15
N ARG A 73 8.81 -5.02 -1.26
CA ARG A 73 9.68 -5.27 -0.10
C ARG A 73 10.60 -4.09 0.05
N VAL A 74 10.46 -3.37 1.15
CA VAL A 74 11.31 -2.22 1.46
C VAL A 74 12.37 -2.68 2.46
N HIS A 75 13.61 -2.76 1.98
CA HIS A 75 14.76 -3.09 2.81
C HIS A 75 15.30 -1.81 3.44
N GLN A 76 15.24 -1.73 4.75
CA GLN A 76 15.69 -0.56 5.50
C GLN A 76 17.15 -0.71 5.91
N LYS A 77 17.79 0.42 6.21
CA LYS A 77 19.19 0.45 6.65
C LYS A 77 19.43 -0.28 7.96
N ASN A 78 18.40 -0.42 8.79
CA ASN A 78 18.45 -1.16 10.05
C ASN A 78 18.22 -2.67 9.89
N ALA A 79 18.28 -3.19 8.67
CA ALA A 79 18.06 -4.59 8.29
C ALA A 79 16.60 -5.06 8.43
N LYS A 80 15.66 -4.19 8.78
CA LYS A 80 14.23 -4.53 8.77
C LYS A 80 13.70 -4.51 7.36
N VAL A 81 12.78 -5.44 7.06
CA VAL A 81 12.12 -5.52 5.75
C VAL A 81 10.62 -5.40 5.96
N ILE A 82 10.02 -4.45 5.26
CA ILE A 82 8.56 -4.29 5.25
C ILE A 82 8.06 -4.88 3.94
N LYS A 83 7.19 -5.88 4.04
CA LYS A 83 6.58 -6.56 2.90
C LYS A 83 5.10 -6.24 2.86
N ARG A 84 4.61 -5.80 1.70
CA ARG A 84 3.19 -5.51 1.48
C ARG A 84 2.75 -6.02 0.13
N TYR A 85 1.48 -6.42 0.06
CA TYR A 85 0.85 -6.84 -1.20
C TYR A 85 0.09 -5.66 -1.78
N PHE A 86 0.07 -5.58 -3.12
CA PHE A 86 -0.70 -4.56 -3.83
C PHE A 86 -1.22 -5.13 -5.15
N GLN A 87 -2.21 -4.49 -5.74
CA GLN A 87 -2.71 -4.85 -7.07
C GLN A 87 -2.72 -3.64 -7.97
N THR A 88 -3.76 -2.84 -7.90
CA THR A 88 -3.91 -1.64 -8.71
C THR A 88 -4.81 -0.65 -7.96
N SER A 89 -4.59 0.64 -8.21
CA SER A 89 -5.47 1.70 -7.72
C SER A 89 -6.76 1.82 -8.53
N LYS A 90 -6.81 1.15 -9.69
CA LYS A 90 -7.98 1.16 -10.56
C LYS A 90 -8.92 0.01 -10.19
N MET A 91 -10.23 0.25 -10.26
CA MET A 91 -11.21 -0.81 -10.06
C MET A 91 -11.21 -1.75 -11.26
N ALA A 92 -10.90 -3.03 -11.01
CA ALA A 92 -10.89 -4.05 -12.04
C ALA A 92 -11.24 -5.41 -11.44
N PHE A 93 -12.01 -6.22 -12.17
CA PHE A 93 -12.30 -7.59 -11.75
C PHE A 93 -11.07 -8.49 -11.87
N PHE A 94 -10.32 -8.30 -12.95
CA PHE A 94 -9.09 -9.04 -13.20
C PHE A 94 -7.97 -8.04 -13.41
N VAL A 95 -6.88 -8.21 -12.69
CA VAL A 95 -5.70 -7.34 -12.78
C VAL A 95 -4.69 -8.02 -13.70
N SER A 96 -4.24 -7.31 -14.73
CA SER A 96 -3.17 -7.78 -15.60
C SER A 96 -1.80 -7.44 -15.03
N GLU A 97 -0.76 -8.14 -15.50
CA GLU A 97 0.62 -7.83 -15.14
C GLU A 97 0.98 -6.38 -15.44
N GLN A 98 0.52 -5.87 -16.60
CA GLN A 98 0.78 -4.50 -17.01
C GLN A 98 0.18 -3.48 -16.05
N MET A 99 -0.99 -3.77 -15.47
CA MET A 99 -1.61 -2.90 -14.48
C MET A 99 -0.77 -2.83 -13.20
N VAL A 100 -0.21 -3.96 -12.76
CA VAL A 100 0.67 -4.01 -11.60
C VAL A 100 1.97 -3.25 -11.88
N LEU A 101 2.57 -3.47 -13.05
CA LEU A 101 3.79 -2.76 -13.46
C LEU A 101 3.55 -1.26 -13.58
N ALA A 102 2.38 -0.83 -14.04
CA ALA A 102 2.03 0.58 -14.12
C ALA A 102 2.00 1.25 -12.73
N GLU A 103 1.53 0.53 -11.72
CA GLU A 103 1.57 1.05 -10.33
C GLU A 103 3.01 1.22 -9.83
N ILE A 104 3.90 0.28 -10.18
CA ILE A 104 5.32 0.39 -9.83
C ILE A 104 5.94 1.60 -10.54
N GLU A 105 5.64 1.80 -11.81
CA GLU A 105 6.21 2.88 -12.61
C GLU A 105 5.81 4.28 -12.12
N LYS A 106 4.72 4.39 -11.35
CA LYS A 106 4.31 5.67 -10.79
C LYS A 106 5.31 6.26 -9.82
N ILE A 107 6.06 5.43 -9.09
CA ILE A 107 7.03 5.92 -8.09
C ILE A 107 8.47 5.79 -8.55
N THR A 108 8.76 5.04 -9.60
CA THR A 108 10.16 4.84 -10.05
C THR A 108 10.87 6.15 -10.41
N PRO A 109 10.23 7.15 -11.06
CA PRO A 109 10.90 8.44 -11.28
C PRO A 109 11.35 9.12 -9.99
N THR A 110 10.54 9.06 -8.94
CA THR A 110 10.89 9.63 -7.65
C THR A 110 12.02 8.85 -6.99
N LEU A 111 12.01 7.51 -7.08
CA LEU A 111 13.10 6.68 -6.57
C LEU A 111 14.42 7.02 -7.25
N LYS A 112 14.40 7.23 -8.57
CA LYS A 112 15.59 7.65 -9.31
C LYS A 112 16.08 9.03 -8.87
N LYS A 113 15.15 9.95 -8.61
CA LYS A 113 15.47 11.31 -8.16
C LYS A 113 16.23 11.29 -6.83
N TYR A 114 15.86 10.39 -5.92
CA TYR A 114 16.49 10.27 -4.60
C TYR A 114 17.59 9.20 -4.54
N TYR A 115 17.99 8.67 -5.70
CA TYR A 115 19.05 7.64 -5.81
C TYR A 115 18.77 6.39 -4.98
N ILE A 116 17.51 5.98 -4.89
CA ILE A 116 17.13 4.76 -4.19
C ILE A 116 17.17 3.58 -5.16
N PRO A 117 18.01 2.55 -4.92
CA PRO A 117 18.05 1.36 -5.78
C PRO A 117 16.72 0.59 -5.70
N TYR A 118 16.27 0.10 -6.83
CA TYR A 118 15.10 -0.76 -6.87
C TYR A 118 15.28 -1.84 -7.94
N SER A 119 14.56 -2.95 -7.77
CA SER A 119 14.53 -4.04 -8.74
C SER A 119 13.11 -4.53 -8.93
N ILE A 120 12.81 -5.05 -10.11
CA ILE A 120 11.51 -5.61 -10.44
C ILE A 120 11.71 -7.06 -10.88
N LYS A 121 11.06 -7.99 -10.17
CA LYS A 121 11.11 -9.40 -10.46
C LYS A 121 9.76 -9.87 -11.00
N ASN A 122 9.76 -10.47 -12.17
CA ASN A 122 8.56 -11.00 -12.82
C ASN A 122 8.53 -12.54 -12.62
N ASN A 123 7.41 -13.02 -12.09
CA ASN A 123 7.15 -14.46 -11.96
C ASN A 123 5.97 -14.89 -12.80
#